data_656ca8a3a0e9dee8511a8769a0d949be
#
_entry.id   656ca8a3a0e9dee8511a8769a0d949be
#
_cell.length_a   1.000
_cell.length_b   1.000
_cell.length_c   1.000
_cell.angle_alpha   90.00
_cell.angle_beta   90.00
_cell.angle_gamma   90.00
#
_symmetry.space_group_name_H-M   'P 1'
#
loop_
_entity.id
_entity.type
_entity.pdbx_description
1 polymer ?
#
loop_
_entity_poly.entity_id
_entity_poly.type
_entity_poly.pdbx_seq_one_letter_code
_entity_poly.pdbx_strand_id
1 'polypeptide(L)'
;MLKYNTSLKQPARQLRSDMTDAERLLWSRLRGKQILGVQFYRQKPLGPYIVDFHAPAAKLGVEVDGSQHFEEAGQVKDRRRDTYLETLGLRVLRFDNLQVLKETEAVLETILGVVEERVKSP
;
A
#
# COMPACT_ATOMS: atom_id res chain seq x y z
N MET A 1 -3.12 -15.80 10.21
CA MET A 1 -2.39 -14.65 10.75
C MET A 1 -1.07 -14.48 10.03
N LEU A 2 -0.79 -13.28 9.59
CA LEU A 2 0.44 -13.01 8.87
C LEU A 2 1.64 -13.00 9.81
N LYS A 3 2.66 -13.74 9.46
CA LYS A 3 3.88 -13.78 10.23
C LYS A 3 4.82 -12.69 9.75
N TYR A 4 5.34 -11.89 10.67
CA TYR A 4 6.29 -10.84 10.34
C TYR A 4 7.59 -11.45 9.81
N ASN A 5 8.01 -11.00 8.63
CA ASN A 5 9.23 -11.49 8.01
C ASN A 5 10.41 -10.64 8.46
N THR A 6 11.20 -11.16 9.41
CA THR A 6 12.32 -10.43 9.99
C THR A 6 13.43 -10.14 8.98
N SER A 7 13.54 -10.95 7.91
CA SER A 7 14.56 -10.70 6.88
C SER A 7 14.31 -9.42 6.10
N LEU A 8 13.10 -8.88 6.11
CA LEU A 8 12.75 -7.63 5.44
C LEU A 8 12.76 -6.41 6.37
N LYS A 9 13.11 -6.59 7.65
CA LYS A 9 13.08 -5.49 8.63
C LYS A 9 13.99 -4.33 8.23
N GLN A 10 15.24 -4.60 7.86
CA GLN A 10 16.19 -3.56 7.46
C GLN A 10 15.82 -2.91 6.13
N PRO A 11 15.50 -3.66 5.07
CA PRO A 11 15.02 -3.05 3.82
C PRO A 11 13.79 -2.18 4.03
N ALA A 12 12.85 -2.60 4.88
CA ALA A 12 11.66 -1.80 5.16
C ALA A 12 12.00 -0.49 5.86
N ARG A 13 12.94 -0.50 6.82
CA ARG A 13 13.42 0.71 7.48
C ARG A 13 14.07 1.67 6.49
N GLN A 14 14.88 1.14 5.58
CA GLN A 14 15.54 1.94 4.57
C GLN A 14 14.51 2.61 3.65
N LEU A 15 13.50 1.86 3.22
CA LEU A 15 12.42 2.40 2.40
C LEU A 15 11.63 3.49 3.11
N ARG A 16 11.39 3.34 4.41
CA ARG A 16 10.72 4.39 5.19
C ARG A 16 11.53 5.68 5.25
N SER A 17 12.87 5.57 5.29
CA SER A 17 13.76 6.72 5.27
C SER A 17 13.83 7.36 3.89
N ASP A 18 13.69 6.58 2.82
CA ASP A 18 13.88 7.01 1.44
C ASP A 18 12.57 7.16 0.66
N MET A 19 11.47 7.46 1.35
CA MET A 19 10.18 7.62 0.69
C MET A 19 10.21 8.75 -0.34
N THR A 20 9.55 8.51 -1.48
CA THR A 20 9.40 9.53 -2.52
C THR A 20 8.45 10.63 -2.05
N ASP A 21 8.40 11.74 -2.81
CA ASP A 21 7.48 12.83 -2.49
C ASP A 21 6.02 12.36 -2.53
N ALA A 22 5.67 11.53 -3.53
CA ALA A 22 4.31 10.98 -3.63
C ALA A 22 3.99 10.11 -2.41
N GLU A 23 4.91 9.25 -2.02
CA GLU A 23 4.72 8.40 -0.86
C GLU A 23 4.61 9.21 0.43
N ARG A 24 5.44 10.25 0.60
CA ARG A 24 5.36 11.13 1.77
C ARG A 24 4.03 11.87 1.83
N LEU A 25 3.57 12.38 0.69
CA LEU A 25 2.30 13.07 0.64
C LEU A 25 1.15 12.12 1.03
N LEU A 26 1.12 10.94 0.43
CA LEU A 26 0.06 9.98 0.73
C LEU A 26 0.12 9.54 2.20
N TRP A 27 1.32 9.27 2.72
CA TRP A 27 1.48 8.92 4.13
C TRP A 27 0.96 10.01 5.07
N SER A 28 1.20 11.27 4.75
CA SER A 28 0.72 12.39 5.58
C SER A 28 -0.81 12.39 5.72
N ARG A 29 -1.51 11.81 4.74
CA ARG A 29 -2.97 11.76 4.72
C ARG A 29 -3.53 10.44 5.26
N LEU A 30 -2.70 9.39 5.32
CA LEU A 30 -3.12 8.08 5.82
C LEU A 30 -2.79 7.87 7.30
N ARG A 31 -1.70 8.45 7.76
CA ARG A 31 -1.24 8.28 9.14
C ARG A 31 -2.22 8.89 10.14
N GLY A 32 -2.15 8.45 11.38
CA GLY A 32 -2.93 9.05 12.45
C GLY A 32 -4.41 8.70 12.42
N LYS A 33 -4.76 7.60 11.77
CA LYS A 33 -6.16 7.11 11.71
C LYS A 33 -7.12 8.11 11.08
N GLN A 34 -6.65 8.90 10.12
CA GLN A 34 -7.47 9.92 9.46
C GLN A 34 -8.57 9.33 8.57
N ILE A 35 -8.35 8.11 8.03
CA ILE A 35 -9.33 7.46 7.16
C ILE A 35 -10.21 6.56 8.02
N LEU A 36 -11.38 7.08 8.40
CA LEU A 36 -12.38 6.33 9.17
C LEU A 36 -11.84 5.64 10.43
N GLY A 37 -10.82 6.24 11.06
CA GLY A 37 -10.25 5.68 12.27
C GLY A 37 -9.39 4.44 12.06
N VAL A 38 -9.06 4.10 10.81
CA VAL A 38 -8.28 2.91 10.48
C VAL A 38 -6.80 3.19 10.55
N GLN A 39 -6.05 2.30 11.19
CA GLN A 39 -4.60 2.41 11.27
C GLN A 39 -3.95 1.94 9.97
N PHE A 40 -3.14 2.81 9.36
CA PHE A 40 -2.29 2.44 8.24
C PHE A 40 -0.85 2.32 8.71
N TYR A 41 -0.13 1.35 8.13
CA TYR A 41 1.30 1.16 8.32
C TYR A 41 1.99 1.42 6.98
N ARG A 42 3.19 1.99 7.02
CA ARG A 42 3.98 2.24 5.81
C ARG A 42 5.11 1.24 5.69
N GLN A 43 5.46 0.88 4.45
CA GLN A 43 6.55 -0.02 4.12
C GLN A 43 6.51 -1.27 5.02
N LYS A 44 5.39 -1.97 4.94
CA LYS A 44 5.12 -3.11 5.82
C LYS A 44 5.52 -4.42 5.16
N PRO A 45 6.44 -5.20 5.77
CA PRO A 45 6.73 -6.55 5.28
C PRO A 45 5.53 -7.47 5.46
N LEU A 46 5.10 -8.10 4.38
CA LEU A 46 4.04 -9.11 4.36
C LEU A 46 4.55 -10.31 3.58
N GLY A 47 4.94 -11.38 4.28
CA GLY A 47 5.59 -12.52 3.64
C GLY A 47 6.90 -12.08 2.98
N PRO A 48 7.13 -12.43 1.70
CA PRO A 48 8.35 -12.06 1.00
C PRO A 48 8.32 -10.66 0.39
N TYR A 49 7.25 -9.90 0.60
CA TYR A 49 7.06 -8.59 -0.04
C TYR A 49 6.97 -7.48 0.98
N ILE A 50 7.28 -6.25 0.53
CA ILE A 50 7.07 -5.04 1.33
C ILE A 50 5.96 -4.25 0.63
N VAL A 51 4.89 -3.97 1.37
CA VAL A 51 3.74 -3.21 0.87
C VAL A 51 3.90 -1.75 1.27
N ASP A 52 3.70 -0.83 0.33
CA ASP A 52 3.91 0.60 0.59
C ASP A 52 3.06 1.08 1.75
N PHE A 53 1.76 0.78 1.73
CA PHE A 53 0.85 1.13 2.82
C PHE A 53 -0.10 -0.03 3.08
N HIS A 54 -0.33 -0.35 4.33
CA HIS A 54 -1.14 -1.50 4.73
C HIS A 54 -2.11 -1.12 5.84
N ALA A 55 -3.38 -1.41 5.63
CA ALA A 55 -4.43 -1.24 6.63
C ALA A 55 -5.02 -2.61 6.98
N PRO A 56 -4.55 -3.25 8.06
CA PRO A 56 -5.01 -4.60 8.42
C PRO A 56 -6.52 -4.70 8.65
N ALA A 57 -7.10 -3.70 9.29
CA ALA A 57 -8.53 -3.71 9.61
C ALA A 57 -9.41 -3.73 8.35
N ALA A 58 -8.93 -3.14 7.26
CA ALA A 58 -9.63 -3.15 5.97
C ALA A 58 -9.10 -4.21 5.02
N LYS A 59 -8.06 -4.95 5.42
CA LYS A 59 -7.35 -5.90 4.56
C LYS A 59 -7.00 -5.25 3.22
N LEU A 60 -6.38 -4.08 3.31
CA LEU A 60 -6.09 -3.23 2.16
C LEU A 60 -4.60 -2.97 2.06
N GLY A 61 -4.05 -3.14 0.86
CA GLY A 61 -2.71 -2.70 0.52
C GLY A 61 -2.81 -1.58 -0.51
N VAL A 62 -2.00 -0.54 -0.35
CA VAL A 62 -1.92 0.56 -1.32
C VAL A 62 -0.49 0.65 -1.80
N GLU A 63 -0.31 0.66 -3.11
CA GLU A 63 1.00 0.74 -3.75
C GLU A 63 1.09 2.01 -4.57
N VAL A 64 2.25 2.67 -4.50
CA VAL A 64 2.54 3.85 -5.33
C VAL A 64 3.66 3.48 -6.28
N ASP A 65 3.35 3.41 -7.56
CA ASP A 65 4.31 3.01 -8.56
C ASP A 65 4.97 4.22 -9.21
N GLY A 66 6.30 4.12 -9.38
CA GLY A 66 7.00 5.05 -10.25
C GLY A 66 6.73 4.72 -11.72
N SER A 67 7.17 5.60 -12.61
CA SER A 67 6.95 5.48 -14.06
C SER A 67 7.75 4.35 -14.71
N GLN A 68 8.38 3.48 -13.96
CA GLN A 68 9.33 2.49 -14.45
C GLN A 68 8.74 1.09 -14.68
N HIS A 69 7.44 0.92 -14.54
CA HIS A 69 6.81 -0.41 -14.60
C HIS A 69 6.27 -0.79 -15.97
N PHE A 70 6.85 -0.23 -17.04
CA PHE A 70 6.43 -0.57 -18.39
C PHE A 70 7.15 -1.80 -18.95
N GLU A 71 8.14 -2.32 -18.25
CA GLU A 71 8.85 -3.52 -18.70
C GLU A 71 8.03 -4.78 -18.35
N GLU A 72 8.01 -5.71 -19.29
CA GLU A 72 7.29 -6.97 -19.14
C GLU A 72 7.69 -7.73 -17.87
N ALA A 73 8.97 -7.72 -17.55
CA ALA A 73 9.48 -8.38 -16.33
C ALA A 73 8.90 -7.78 -15.07
N GLY A 74 8.75 -6.44 -15.03
CA GLY A 74 8.15 -5.75 -13.91
C GLY A 74 6.69 -6.10 -13.74
N GLN A 75 5.95 -6.21 -14.86
CA GLN A 75 4.55 -6.59 -14.84
C GLN A 75 4.34 -8.00 -14.31
N VAL A 76 5.21 -8.93 -14.68
CA VAL A 76 5.13 -10.32 -14.18
C VAL A 76 5.37 -10.36 -12.67
N LYS A 77 6.37 -9.62 -12.17
CA LYS A 77 6.64 -9.55 -10.75
C LYS A 77 5.46 -8.97 -9.98
N ASP A 78 4.85 -7.90 -10.53
CA ASP A 78 3.69 -7.26 -9.90
C ASP A 78 2.51 -8.21 -9.81
N ARG A 79 2.26 -9.03 -10.85
CA ARG A 79 1.18 -10.00 -10.80
C ARG A 79 1.41 -11.10 -9.77
N ARG A 80 2.63 -11.58 -9.64
CA ARG A 80 2.97 -12.60 -8.63
C ARG A 80 2.77 -12.05 -7.23
N ARG A 81 3.21 -10.83 -7.01
CA ARG A 81 3.04 -10.12 -5.75
C ARG A 81 1.57 -9.94 -5.42
N ASP A 82 0.79 -9.43 -6.36
CA ASP A 82 -0.63 -9.20 -6.17
C ASP A 82 -1.37 -10.51 -5.88
N THR A 83 -1.04 -11.57 -6.62
CA THR A 83 -1.64 -12.89 -6.40
C THR A 83 -1.35 -13.39 -4.99
N TYR A 84 -0.10 -13.26 -4.53
CA TYR A 84 0.25 -13.64 -3.19
C TYR A 84 -0.55 -12.86 -2.15
N LEU A 85 -0.60 -11.53 -2.31
CA LEU A 85 -1.32 -10.67 -1.36
C LEU A 85 -2.82 -10.96 -1.36
N GLU A 86 -3.39 -11.29 -2.52
CA GLU A 86 -4.79 -11.70 -2.62
C GLU A 86 -5.05 -13.01 -1.85
N THR A 87 -4.11 -13.95 -1.85
CA THR A 87 -4.28 -15.18 -1.05
C THR A 87 -4.36 -14.88 0.44
N LEU A 88 -3.84 -13.74 0.88
CA LEU A 88 -3.94 -13.29 2.26
C LEU A 88 -5.21 -12.50 2.53
N GLY A 89 -6.08 -12.38 1.55
CA GLY A 89 -7.33 -11.64 1.68
C GLY A 89 -7.19 -10.14 1.47
N LEU A 90 -6.02 -9.66 1.01
CA LEU A 90 -5.83 -8.24 0.79
C LEU A 90 -6.40 -7.80 -0.56
N ARG A 91 -7.07 -6.66 -0.55
CA ARG A 91 -7.35 -5.88 -1.75
C ARG A 91 -6.14 -4.97 -1.98
N VAL A 92 -5.60 -4.95 -3.19
CA VAL A 92 -4.46 -4.08 -3.53
C VAL A 92 -4.95 -2.96 -4.45
N LEU A 93 -4.71 -1.72 -4.06
CA LEU A 93 -4.94 -0.54 -4.88
C LEU A 93 -3.59 -0.02 -5.33
N ARG A 94 -3.48 0.33 -6.60
CA ARG A 94 -2.23 0.82 -7.17
C ARG A 94 -2.44 2.15 -7.87
N PHE A 95 -1.61 3.12 -7.52
CA PHE A 95 -1.63 4.46 -8.11
C PHE A 95 -0.24 4.81 -8.58
N ASP A 96 -0.12 5.61 -9.63
CA ASP A 96 1.19 6.11 -10.02
C ASP A 96 1.54 7.40 -9.25
N ASN A 97 2.81 7.78 -9.31
CA ASN A 97 3.28 8.97 -8.60
C ASN A 97 2.52 10.24 -9.00
N LEU A 98 2.22 10.40 -10.30
CA LEU A 98 1.53 11.59 -10.78
C LEU A 98 0.10 11.65 -10.28
N GLN A 99 -0.59 10.52 -10.21
CA GLN A 99 -1.94 10.48 -9.63
C GLN A 99 -1.92 10.96 -8.19
N VAL A 100 -0.97 10.45 -7.40
CA VAL A 100 -0.86 10.85 -5.99
C VAL A 100 -0.58 12.35 -5.86
N LEU A 101 0.35 12.87 -6.66
CA LEU A 101 0.78 14.27 -6.56
C LEU A 101 -0.22 15.26 -7.14
N LYS A 102 -0.89 14.90 -8.23
CA LYS A 102 -1.78 15.82 -8.96
C LYS A 102 -3.26 15.58 -8.73
N GLU A 103 -3.63 14.36 -8.33
CA GLU A 103 -5.03 13.98 -8.13
C GLU A 103 -5.21 13.39 -6.73
N THR A 104 -4.58 14.03 -5.75
CA THR A 104 -4.52 13.55 -4.37
C THR A 104 -5.90 13.26 -3.80
N GLU A 105 -6.85 14.17 -3.99
CA GLU A 105 -8.20 14.00 -3.43
C GLU A 105 -8.93 12.80 -4.07
N ALA A 106 -8.76 12.61 -5.38
CA ALA A 106 -9.37 11.46 -6.06
C ALA A 106 -8.77 10.14 -5.55
N VAL A 107 -7.46 10.11 -5.34
CA VAL A 107 -6.78 8.94 -4.76
C VAL A 107 -7.33 8.64 -3.37
N LEU A 108 -7.45 9.67 -2.54
CA LEU A 108 -7.96 9.51 -1.17
C LEU A 108 -9.42 9.08 -1.15
N GLU A 109 -10.24 9.59 -2.07
CA GLU A 109 -11.64 9.17 -2.19
C GLU A 109 -11.74 7.69 -2.56
N THR A 110 -10.88 7.21 -3.45
CA THR A 110 -10.84 5.79 -3.81
C THR A 110 -10.47 4.93 -2.60
N ILE A 111 -9.44 5.35 -1.85
CA ILE A 111 -9.02 4.63 -0.66
C ILE A 111 -10.13 4.64 0.39
N LEU A 112 -10.74 5.79 0.63
CA LEU A 112 -11.83 5.93 1.58
C LEU A 112 -13.00 5.01 1.23
N GLY A 113 -13.36 4.94 -0.04
CA GLY A 113 -14.45 4.09 -0.51
C GLY A 113 -14.20 2.61 -0.24
N VAL A 114 -12.97 2.15 -0.48
CA VAL A 114 -12.61 0.75 -0.22
C VAL A 114 -12.58 0.48 1.28
N VAL A 115 -12.01 1.38 2.07
CA VAL A 115 -11.97 1.23 3.53
C VAL A 115 -13.40 1.16 4.08
N GLU A 116 -14.27 2.07 3.65
CA GLU A 116 -15.65 2.11 4.08
C GLU A 116 -16.36 0.79 3.78
N GLU A 117 -16.19 0.28 2.56
CA GLU A 117 -16.80 -0.98 2.14
C GLU A 117 -16.29 -2.16 2.98
N ARG A 118 -14.99 -2.21 3.22
CA ARG A 118 -14.40 -3.38 3.87
C ARG A 118 -14.53 -3.38 5.39
N VAL A 119 -14.63 -2.24 6.04
CA VAL A 119 -14.82 -2.19 7.49
C VAL A 119 -16.29 -2.28 7.91
N LYS A 120 -17.22 -2.05 6.99
CA LYS A 120 -18.66 -2.20 7.26
C LYS A 120 -19.11 -3.64 7.34
N SER A 121 -18.39 -4.55 6.71
CA SER A 121 -18.75 -5.96 6.70
C SER A 121 -18.54 -6.55 8.08
N PRO A 122 -19.57 -7.16 8.68
CA PRO A 122 -19.40 -7.85 9.95
C PRO A 122 -18.47 -9.05 9.82
#